data_57dc81a37901b3a52e370e88aaa55ede
#
_entry.id   57dc81a37901b3a52e370e88aaa55ede
#
_cell.length_a   1.000
_cell.length_b   1.000
_cell.length_c   1.000
_cell.angle_alpha   90.00
_cell.angle_beta   90.00
_cell.angle_gamma   90.00
#
_symmetry.space_group_name_H-M   'P 1'
#
loop_
_entity.id
_entity.type
_entity.pdbx_description
1 polymer ?
#
loop_
_entity_poly.entity_id
_entity_poly.type
_entity_poly.pdbx_seq_one_letter_code
_entity_poly.pdbx_strand_id
1 'polypeptide(L)'
;MTDLLHQHLPQGSYEPATAADGMPTIYVPREQLVSTLRMLRDAPELGYKLLADIVAVDYHPREPRYEVLYLLASLGTAGFGDAPRRLRVKVRVPGEDPTVPTISDLWKAANWAERELWDFFGIRVDGHPDLRRLLMPEDWEGHPMRRDYPVQIKQPVKTYEPLQVSEEEFVANIQASRDRSKR
;
A
#
# COMPACT_ATOMS: atom_id res chain seq x y z
N MET A 1 -21.83 4.25 -13.14
CA MET A 1 -20.79 4.36 -12.08
C MET A 1 -20.64 5.81 -11.63
N THR A 2 -20.35 6.73 -12.51
CA THR A 2 -20.15 8.15 -12.21
C THR A 2 -21.34 8.76 -11.48
N ASP A 3 -22.55 8.43 -11.89
CA ASP A 3 -23.79 8.95 -11.28
C ASP A 3 -23.96 8.53 -9.82
N LEU A 4 -23.60 7.29 -9.49
CA LEU A 4 -23.61 6.81 -8.11
C LEU A 4 -22.57 7.54 -7.24
N LEU A 5 -21.38 7.80 -7.78
CA LEU A 5 -20.36 8.56 -7.04
C LEU A 5 -20.85 10.01 -6.80
N HIS A 6 -21.47 10.64 -7.79
CA HIS A 6 -22.04 12.00 -7.64
C HIS A 6 -23.15 12.09 -6.59
N GLN A 7 -23.91 11.02 -6.37
CA GLN A 7 -24.97 10.99 -5.36
C GLN A 7 -24.44 10.89 -3.93
N HIS A 8 -23.28 10.23 -3.75
CA HIS A 8 -22.76 9.92 -2.43
C HIS A 8 -21.55 10.77 -2.03
N LEU A 9 -20.78 11.28 -2.98
CA LEU A 9 -19.63 12.12 -2.71
C LEU A 9 -19.97 13.60 -2.88
N PRO A 10 -19.52 14.49 -1.97
CA PRO A 10 -19.73 15.93 -2.10
C PRO A 10 -19.18 16.46 -3.42
N GLN A 11 -19.86 17.46 -4.01
CA GLN A 11 -19.37 18.12 -5.21
C GLN A 11 -17.99 18.75 -4.94
N GLY A 12 -17.03 18.51 -5.84
CA GLY A 12 -15.66 19.00 -5.70
C GLY A 12 -14.76 18.19 -4.77
N SER A 13 -15.26 17.11 -4.15
CA SER A 13 -14.42 16.23 -3.33
C SER A 13 -13.58 15.25 -4.15
N TYR A 14 -13.83 15.13 -5.44
CA TYR A 14 -13.08 14.29 -6.35
C TYR A 14 -13.11 14.80 -7.80
N GLU A 15 -12.12 14.38 -8.58
CA GLU A 15 -12.02 14.62 -10.01
C GLU A 15 -12.10 13.28 -10.76
N PRO A 16 -13.08 13.05 -11.63
CA PRO A 16 -13.09 11.84 -12.46
C PRO A 16 -11.91 11.85 -13.44
N ALA A 17 -11.33 10.67 -13.68
CA ALA A 17 -10.24 10.51 -14.63
C ALA A 17 -10.51 9.35 -15.58
N THR A 18 -10.04 9.50 -16.82
CA THR A 18 -10.07 8.42 -17.80
C THR A 18 -8.78 7.61 -17.70
N ALA A 19 -8.92 6.32 -17.53
CA ALA A 19 -7.79 5.38 -17.53
C ALA A 19 -7.80 4.53 -18.82
N ALA A 20 -6.62 4.25 -19.36
CA ALA A 20 -6.48 3.51 -20.62
C ALA A 20 -7.01 2.07 -20.53
N ASP A 21 -7.07 1.50 -19.33
CA ASP A 21 -7.61 0.16 -19.05
C ASP A 21 -9.14 0.16 -18.84
N GLY A 22 -9.80 1.31 -18.99
CA GLY A 22 -11.24 1.46 -18.79
C GLY A 22 -11.70 1.34 -17.33
N MET A 23 -10.78 1.18 -16.37
CA MET A 23 -11.13 1.09 -14.95
C MET A 23 -11.60 2.46 -14.45
N PRO A 24 -12.79 2.56 -13.83
CA PRO A 24 -13.24 3.80 -13.20
C PRO A 24 -12.17 4.32 -12.25
N THR A 25 -11.81 5.59 -12.45
CA THR A 25 -10.71 6.22 -11.71
C THR A 25 -11.13 7.61 -11.25
N ILE A 26 -10.81 7.96 -10.01
CA ILE A 26 -11.02 9.30 -9.46
C ILE A 26 -9.77 9.79 -8.76
N TYR A 27 -9.49 11.09 -8.84
CA TYR A 27 -8.53 11.78 -7.98
C TYR A 27 -9.24 12.36 -6.79
N VAL A 28 -8.62 12.22 -5.62
CA VAL A 28 -9.11 12.75 -4.34
C VAL A 28 -8.01 13.56 -3.68
N PRO A 29 -8.32 14.76 -3.15
CA PRO A 29 -7.36 15.50 -2.33
C PRO A 29 -6.90 14.69 -1.12
N ARG A 30 -5.62 14.80 -0.77
CA ARG A 30 -5.01 14.07 0.35
C ARG A 30 -5.78 14.21 1.65
N GLU A 31 -6.24 15.43 1.94
CA GLU A 31 -6.96 15.80 3.16
C GLU A 31 -8.35 15.14 3.24
N GLN A 32 -8.93 14.80 2.10
CA GLN A 32 -10.25 14.19 2.00
C GLN A 32 -10.20 12.67 1.82
N LEU A 33 -9.00 12.09 1.73
CA LEU A 33 -8.82 10.67 1.42
C LEU A 33 -9.59 9.76 2.37
N VAL A 34 -9.37 9.90 3.68
CA VAL A 34 -9.97 9.01 4.69
C VAL A 34 -11.49 9.12 4.69
N SER A 35 -12.03 10.34 4.61
CA SER A 35 -13.49 10.58 4.59
C SER A 35 -14.13 9.99 3.33
N THR A 36 -13.50 10.19 2.17
CA THR A 36 -13.98 9.66 0.90
C THR A 36 -13.94 8.13 0.89
N LEU A 37 -12.83 7.52 1.32
CA LEU A 37 -12.69 6.06 1.36
C LEU A 37 -13.67 5.42 2.35
N ARG A 38 -13.94 6.08 3.49
CA ARG A 38 -14.96 5.63 4.45
C ARG A 38 -16.34 5.62 3.80
N MET A 39 -16.70 6.69 3.09
CA MET A 39 -17.98 6.79 2.40
C MET A 39 -18.12 5.72 1.31
N LEU A 40 -17.07 5.50 0.51
CA LEU A 40 -17.04 4.46 -0.51
C LEU A 40 -17.23 3.04 0.08
N ARG A 41 -16.68 2.79 1.28
CA ARG A 41 -16.80 1.52 1.98
C ARG A 41 -18.17 1.31 2.60
N ASP A 42 -18.71 2.36 3.26
CA ASP A 42 -19.85 2.25 4.18
C ASP A 42 -21.20 2.50 3.52
N ALA A 43 -21.25 3.29 2.42
CA ALA A 43 -22.49 3.51 1.69
C ALA A 43 -22.98 2.19 1.07
N PRO A 44 -24.23 1.75 1.38
CA PRO A 44 -24.74 0.44 0.94
C PRO A 44 -24.72 0.26 -0.58
N GLU A 45 -25.02 1.31 -1.33
CA GLU A 45 -25.09 1.31 -2.79
C GLU A 45 -23.71 1.25 -3.45
N LEU A 46 -22.68 1.72 -2.76
CA LEU A 46 -21.30 1.68 -3.22
C LEU A 46 -20.59 0.40 -2.77
N GLY A 47 -20.58 0.12 -1.48
CA GLY A 47 -20.18 -1.15 -0.88
C GLY A 47 -18.76 -1.62 -1.24
N TYR A 48 -17.79 -0.71 -1.38
CA TYR A 48 -16.39 -1.08 -1.63
C TYR A 48 -15.72 -1.67 -0.38
N LYS A 49 -16.15 -2.87 0.00
CA LYS A 49 -15.69 -3.54 1.23
C LYS A 49 -14.29 -4.13 1.12
N LEU A 50 -13.79 -4.33 -0.09
CA LEU A 50 -12.47 -4.92 -0.32
C LEU A 50 -11.48 -3.84 -0.79
N LEU A 51 -10.41 -3.68 -0.03
CA LEU A 51 -9.18 -3.04 -0.47
C LEU A 51 -8.31 -4.12 -1.11
N ALA A 52 -8.13 -4.06 -2.41
CA ALA A 52 -7.33 -5.04 -3.14
C ALA A 52 -5.84 -4.76 -3.00
N ASP A 53 -5.45 -3.47 -3.09
CA ASP A 53 -4.05 -3.07 -2.99
C ASP A 53 -3.89 -1.57 -2.77
N ILE A 54 -2.68 -1.15 -2.33
CA ILE A 54 -2.20 0.23 -2.32
C ILE A 54 -0.87 0.27 -3.06
N VAL A 55 -0.79 1.03 -4.14
CA VAL A 55 0.39 1.09 -5.01
C VAL A 55 0.82 2.54 -5.19
N ALA A 56 2.12 2.80 -5.32
CA ALA A 56 2.61 4.12 -5.71
C ALA A 56 3.26 4.12 -7.09
N VAL A 57 3.23 5.29 -7.73
CA VAL A 57 3.98 5.59 -8.95
C VAL A 57 4.83 6.82 -8.70
N ASP A 58 6.14 6.73 -8.97
CA ASP A 58 7.07 7.86 -8.92
C ASP A 58 7.21 8.46 -10.31
N TYR A 59 6.87 9.73 -10.46
CA TYR A 59 6.97 10.49 -11.72
C TYR A 59 8.20 11.38 -11.79
N HIS A 60 9.18 11.21 -10.87
CA HIS A 60 10.39 12.02 -10.90
C HIS A 60 10.91 12.24 -12.34
N PRO A 61 11.28 13.46 -12.74
CA PRO A 61 11.38 14.71 -11.97
C PRO A 61 10.12 15.61 -11.99
N ARG A 62 8.95 15.06 -12.33
CA ARG A 62 7.69 15.84 -12.37
C ARG A 62 7.14 16.08 -10.96
N GLU A 63 6.40 17.19 -10.81
CA GLU A 63 5.59 17.48 -9.64
C GLU A 63 4.09 17.56 -10.01
N PRO A 64 3.19 17.04 -9.16
CA PRO A 64 3.47 16.27 -7.94
C PRO A 64 4.20 14.96 -8.26
N ARG A 65 5.22 14.65 -7.45
CA ARG A 65 6.15 13.55 -7.73
C ARG A 65 5.48 12.18 -7.69
N TYR A 66 4.59 11.95 -6.71
CA TYR A 66 3.99 10.63 -6.54
C TYR A 66 2.49 10.64 -6.79
N GLU A 67 2.00 9.52 -7.29
CA GLU A 67 0.60 9.15 -7.20
C GLU A 67 0.47 7.89 -6.36
N VAL A 68 -0.37 7.95 -5.33
CA VAL A 68 -0.76 6.78 -4.54
C VAL A 68 -2.12 6.30 -5.02
N LEU A 69 -2.21 5.03 -5.36
CA LEU A 69 -3.39 4.38 -5.94
C LEU A 69 -3.98 3.41 -4.91
N TYR A 70 -5.24 3.59 -4.58
CA TYR A 70 -6.03 2.67 -3.74
C TYR A 70 -6.97 1.89 -4.64
N LEU A 71 -6.77 0.59 -4.73
CA LEU A 71 -7.55 -0.30 -5.58
C LEU A 71 -8.68 -0.92 -4.76
N LEU A 72 -9.90 -0.50 -5.04
CA LEU A 72 -11.09 -0.91 -4.31
C LEU A 72 -11.95 -1.85 -5.14
N ALA A 73 -12.60 -2.81 -4.47
CA ALA A 73 -13.59 -3.67 -5.08
C ALA A 73 -14.86 -3.79 -4.24
N SER A 74 -15.98 -3.79 -4.92
CA SER A 74 -17.28 -4.17 -4.39
C SER A 74 -17.66 -5.51 -5.01
N LEU A 75 -17.92 -6.52 -4.18
CA LEU A 75 -18.30 -7.87 -4.61
C LEU A 75 -19.79 -8.01 -4.86
N GLY A 76 -20.55 -6.90 -4.77
CA GLY A 76 -22.00 -6.88 -4.83
C GLY A 76 -22.66 -7.20 -3.48
N THR A 77 -23.97 -7.01 -3.40
CA THR A 77 -24.76 -7.39 -2.24
C THR A 77 -25.02 -8.89 -2.27
N ALA A 78 -24.49 -9.61 -1.27
CA ALA A 78 -24.86 -11.00 -0.91
C ALA A 78 -25.19 -11.94 -2.08
N GLY A 79 -24.26 -12.11 -3.01
CA GLY A 79 -24.19 -13.32 -3.84
C GLY A 79 -25.11 -13.41 -5.05
N PHE A 80 -26.06 -12.52 -5.28
CA PHE A 80 -26.98 -12.64 -6.42
C PHE A 80 -27.40 -11.27 -6.97
N GLY A 81 -26.91 -10.90 -8.15
CA GLY A 81 -27.51 -9.89 -9.01
C GLY A 81 -26.64 -8.70 -9.40
N ASP A 82 -25.81 -8.18 -8.53
CA ASP A 82 -24.95 -7.04 -8.87
C ASP A 82 -23.59 -7.50 -9.37
N ALA A 83 -23.22 -7.07 -10.56
CA ALA A 83 -21.88 -7.32 -11.09
C ALA A 83 -20.81 -6.72 -10.16
N PRO A 84 -19.69 -7.42 -9.92
CA PRO A 84 -18.60 -6.88 -9.13
C PRO A 84 -18.07 -5.59 -9.78
N ARG A 85 -17.80 -4.60 -8.94
CA ARG A 85 -17.33 -3.28 -9.39
C ARG A 85 -15.94 -3.02 -8.85
N ARG A 86 -15.13 -2.36 -9.66
CA ARG A 86 -13.79 -1.89 -9.26
C ARG A 86 -13.73 -0.38 -9.35
N LEU A 87 -12.96 0.22 -8.48
CA LEU A 87 -12.69 1.65 -8.47
C LEU A 87 -11.23 1.88 -8.11
N ARG A 88 -10.57 2.74 -8.85
CA ARG A 88 -9.24 3.24 -8.53
C ARG A 88 -9.36 4.65 -7.96
N VAL A 89 -8.93 4.83 -6.72
CA VAL A 89 -8.80 6.15 -6.11
C VAL A 89 -7.34 6.55 -6.15
N LYS A 90 -7.05 7.74 -6.66
CA LYS A 90 -5.69 8.28 -6.78
C LYS A 90 -5.54 9.51 -5.91
N VAL A 91 -4.38 9.62 -5.28
CA VAL A 91 -3.95 10.81 -4.54
C VAL A 91 -2.63 11.30 -5.11
N ARG A 92 -2.57 12.58 -5.46
CA ARG A 92 -1.32 13.23 -5.85
C ARG A 92 -0.56 13.66 -4.61
N VAL A 93 0.72 13.30 -4.54
CA VAL A 93 1.57 13.56 -3.37
C VAL A 93 2.84 14.27 -3.83
N PRO A 94 3.14 15.46 -3.26
CA PRO A 94 4.34 16.22 -3.63
C PRO A 94 5.63 15.52 -3.18
N GLY A 95 6.72 15.76 -3.90
CA GLY A 95 8.02 15.18 -3.59
C GLY A 95 8.66 15.75 -2.31
N GLU A 96 8.34 17.00 -1.97
CA GLU A 96 8.87 17.68 -0.77
C GLU A 96 8.21 17.18 0.52
N ASP A 97 6.92 16.82 0.46
CA ASP A 97 6.17 16.25 1.59
C ASP A 97 5.45 14.97 1.16
N PRO A 98 6.18 13.86 0.99
CA PRO A 98 5.62 12.59 0.54
C PRO A 98 4.88 11.89 1.68
N THR A 99 3.67 12.37 1.98
CA THR A 99 2.88 11.92 3.12
C THR A 99 1.44 11.64 2.72
N VAL A 100 0.85 10.57 3.26
CA VAL A 100 -0.57 10.25 3.16
C VAL A 100 -1.12 9.81 4.53
N PRO A 101 -2.41 10.04 4.85
CA PRO A 101 -2.99 9.51 6.08
C PRO A 101 -3.21 8.00 5.99
N THR A 102 -3.08 7.30 7.12
CA THR A 102 -3.39 5.87 7.21
C THR A 102 -4.88 5.58 6.98
N ILE A 103 -5.14 4.45 6.37
CA ILE A 103 -6.48 3.87 6.22
C ILE A 103 -6.59 2.48 6.87
N SER A 104 -5.62 2.11 7.71
CA SER A 104 -5.58 0.81 8.40
C SER A 104 -6.76 0.58 9.35
N ASP A 105 -7.42 1.66 9.81
CA ASP A 105 -8.68 1.60 10.55
C ASP A 105 -9.89 1.26 9.65
N LEU A 106 -9.80 1.57 8.36
CA LEU A 106 -10.84 1.24 7.41
C LEU A 106 -10.72 -0.20 6.92
N TRP A 107 -9.52 -0.62 6.55
CA TRP A 107 -9.20 -1.98 6.10
C TRP A 107 -7.93 -2.48 6.78
N LYS A 108 -8.02 -3.60 7.47
CA LYS A 108 -6.84 -4.19 8.13
C LYS A 108 -5.73 -4.59 7.16
N ALA A 109 -6.08 -4.91 5.92
CA ALA A 109 -5.12 -5.19 4.86
C ALA A 109 -4.22 -3.99 4.53
N ALA A 110 -4.70 -2.76 4.73
CA ALA A 110 -3.94 -1.54 4.48
C ALA A 110 -2.65 -1.47 5.31
N ASN A 111 -2.64 -2.02 6.52
CA ASN A 111 -1.45 -1.99 7.39
C ASN A 111 -0.19 -2.49 6.68
N TRP A 112 -0.27 -3.61 5.95
CA TRP A 112 0.87 -4.18 5.22
C TRP A 112 1.20 -3.39 3.95
N ALA A 113 0.19 -3.02 3.17
CA ALA A 113 0.38 -2.26 1.94
C ALA A 113 0.92 -0.84 2.20
N GLU A 114 0.53 -0.21 3.30
CA GLU A 114 1.06 1.09 3.74
C GLU A 114 2.53 1.00 4.17
N ARG A 115 2.93 -0.09 4.83
CA ARG A 115 4.34 -0.35 5.15
C ARG A 115 5.17 -0.56 3.89
N GLU A 116 4.65 -1.29 2.89
CA GLU A 116 5.30 -1.47 1.61
C GLU A 116 5.49 -0.14 0.88
N LEU A 117 4.45 0.71 0.89
CA LEU A 117 4.49 2.04 0.34
C LEU A 117 5.64 2.88 0.92
N TRP A 118 5.78 2.86 2.25
CA TRP A 118 6.87 3.55 2.93
C TRP A 118 8.22 2.89 2.64
N ASP A 119 8.31 1.56 2.71
CA ASP A 119 9.55 0.83 2.54
C ASP A 119 10.18 1.05 1.16
N PHE A 120 9.37 1.01 0.11
CA PHE A 120 9.86 1.11 -1.27
C PHE A 120 9.95 2.53 -1.82
N PHE A 121 9.05 3.43 -1.45
CA PHE A 121 8.99 4.78 -2.00
C PHE A 121 9.37 5.86 -0.98
N GLY A 122 9.37 5.56 0.32
CA GLY A 122 9.57 6.53 1.38
C GLY A 122 8.40 7.50 1.54
N ILE A 123 7.21 7.11 1.08
CA ILE A 123 5.99 7.86 1.33
C ILE A 123 5.55 7.57 2.76
N ARG A 124 5.61 8.58 3.62
CA ARG A 124 5.24 8.43 5.03
C ARG A 124 3.73 8.30 5.17
N VAL A 125 3.31 7.40 6.05
CA VAL A 125 1.88 7.19 6.33
C VAL A 125 1.57 7.71 7.73
N ASP A 126 0.92 8.86 7.79
CA ASP A 126 0.60 9.52 9.05
C ASP A 126 -0.49 8.77 9.81
N GLY A 127 -0.24 8.56 11.11
CA GLY A 127 -1.15 7.80 11.97
C GLY A 127 -1.06 6.28 11.82
N HIS A 128 -0.12 5.76 11.04
CA HIS A 128 0.09 4.31 10.95
C HIS A 128 0.57 3.74 12.30
N PRO A 129 -0.01 2.64 12.80
CA PRO A 129 0.31 2.12 14.14
C PRO A 129 1.71 1.55 14.28
N ASP A 130 2.33 1.09 13.20
CA ASP A 130 3.64 0.42 13.21
C ASP A 130 4.35 0.57 11.86
N LEU A 131 4.84 1.78 11.56
CA LEU A 131 5.50 2.12 10.30
C LEU A 131 6.98 1.73 10.35
N ARG A 132 7.27 0.49 10.05
CA ARG A 132 8.62 -0.06 9.91
C ARG A 132 8.79 -0.79 8.58
N ARG A 133 10.03 -1.08 8.18
CA ARG A 133 10.31 -1.80 6.94
C ARG A 133 9.58 -3.14 6.88
N LEU A 134 9.20 -3.53 5.68
CA LEU A 134 8.46 -4.76 5.42
C LEU A 134 9.30 -5.81 4.68
N LEU A 135 9.89 -5.42 3.57
CA LEU A 135 10.63 -6.30 2.67
C LEU A 135 12.12 -6.02 2.65
N MET A 136 12.52 -4.75 2.79
CA MET A 136 13.93 -4.40 2.87
C MET A 136 14.49 -4.68 4.26
N PRO A 137 15.79 -5.03 4.38
CA PRO A 137 16.49 -5.12 5.66
C PRO A 137 16.39 -3.79 6.42
N GLU A 138 16.44 -3.85 7.77
CA GLU A 138 16.30 -2.63 8.60
C GLU A 138 17.43 -1.63 8.36
N ASP A 139 18.62 -2.11 8.01
CA ASP A 139 19.81 -1.32 7.71
C ASP A 139 19.92 -0.88 6.24
N TRP A 140 18.90 -1.15 5.41
CA TRP A 140 18.90 -0.72 4.03
C TRP A 140 18.78 0.80 3.92
N GLU A 141 19.68 1.42 3.15
CA GLU A 141 19.68 2.88 2.94
C GLU A 141 18.80 3.26 1.74
N GLY A 142 17.86 4.20 1.98
CA GLY A 142 16.98 4.74 0.95
C GLY A 142 15.76 3.85 0.63
N HIS A 143 15.18 4.09 -0.54
CA HIS A 143 13.93 3.47 -0.99
C HIS A 143 14.07 3.01 -2.44
N PRO A 144 14.11 1.70 -2.69
CA PRO A 144 14.61 1.15 -3.96
C PRO A 144 13.69 1.35 -5.16
N MET A 145 12.40 1.68 -4.96
CA MET A 145 11.45 1.90 -6.05
C MET A 145 11.37 3.37 -6.48
N ARG A 146 12.12 4.26 -5.85
CA ARG A 146 12.26 5.64 -6.31
C ARG A 146 13.03 5.68 -7.63
N ARG A 147 12.58 6.51 -8.58
CA ARG A 147 13.25 6.67 -9.87
C ARG A 147 14.65 7.31 -9.80
N ASP A 148 14.92 8.07 -8.74
CA ASP A 148 16.23 8.64 -8.43
C ASP A 148 17.14 7.72 -7.62
N TYR A 149 16.66 6.51 -7.26
CA TYR A 149 17.47 5.51 -6.58
C TYR A 149 18.51 4.92 -7.55
N PRO A 150 19.80 4.81 -7.17
CA PRO A 150 20.84 4.33 -8.05
C PRO A 150 20.63 2.85 -8.42
N VAL A 151 20.63 2.55 -9.72
CA VAL A 151 20.50 1.17 -10.24
C VAL A 151 21.72 0.31 -9.91
N GLN A 152 22.90 0.94 -9.79
CA GLN A 152 24.13 0.25 -9.39
C GLN A 152 24.53 0.68 -7.99
N ILE A 153 24.55 -0.25 -7.07
CA ILE A 153 25.09 -0.03 -5.73
C ILE A 153 26.62 0.00 -5.88
N LYS A 154 27.21 1.22 -5.81
CA LYS A 154 28.67 1.42 -5.87
C LYS A 154 29.39 0.99 -4.59
N GLN A 155 28.65 0.75 -3.52
CA GLN A 155 29.23 0.25 -2.27
C GLN A 155 29.18 -1.28 -2.28
N PRO A 156 30.24 -1.96 -1.82
CA PRO A 156 30.19 -3.40 -1.68
C PRO A 156 29.02 -3.74 -0.74
N VAL A 157 28.17 -4.64 -1.21
CA VAL A 157 27.15 -5.27 -0.36
C VAL A 157 27.84 -5.67 0.93
N LYS A 158 27.33 -5.25 2.10
CA LYS A 158 27.80 -5.78 3.37
C LYS A 158 27.72 -7.30 3.28
N THR A 159 28.86 -7.93 3.09
CA THR A 159 28.95 -9.39 3.15
C THR A 159 28.77 -9.73 4.63
N TYR A 160 27.55 -10.12 4.97
CA TYR A 160 27.35 -10.82 6.24
C TYR A 160 28.21 -12.06 6.20
N GLU A 161 29.03 -12.27 7.22
CA GLU A 161 29.71 -13.55 7.37
C GLU A 161 28.62 -14.63 7.29
N PRO A 162 28.76 -15.62 6.38
CA PRO A 162 27.81 -16.70 6.35
C PRO A 162 27.75 -17.31 7.75
N LEU A 163 26.54 -17.49 8.28
CA LEU A 163 26.32 -18.22 9.52
C LEU A 163 26.90 -19.62 9.30
N GLN A 164 28.19 -19.78 9.61
CA GLN A 164 28.87 -21.07 9.61
C GLN A 164 28.49 -21.78 10.92
N VAL A 165 27.32 -22.39 10.90
CA VAL A 165 26.98 -23.39 11.91
C VAL A 165 27.71 -24.67 11.51
N SER A 166 28.57 -25.19 12.35
CA SER A 166 29.22 -26.47 12.09
C SER A 166 28.16 -27.59 11.99
N GLU A 167 28.47 -28.66 11.27
CA GLU A 167 27.54 -29.79 11.16
C GLU A 167 27.14 -30.35 12.52
N GLU A 168 28.09 -30.41 13.47
CA GLU A 168 27.87 -30.86 14.85
C GLU A 168 26.89 -29.92 15.59
N GLU A 169 27.06 -28.63 15.45
CA GLU A 169 26.18 -27.63 16.08
C GLU A 169 24.77 -27.64 15.45
N PHE A 170 24.66 -27.84 14.13
CA PHE A 170 23.40 -28.01 13.45
C PHE A 170 22.63 -29.24 13.92
N VAL A 171 23.33 -30.39 14.04
CA VAL A 171 22.74 -31.63 14.57
C VAL A 171 22.32 -31.48 16.02
N ALA A 172 23.15 -30.83 16.87
CA ALA A 172 22.81 -30.56 18.26
C ALA A 172 21.55 -29.68 18.41
N ASN A 173 21.41 -28.65 17.55
CA ASN A 173 20.24 -27.76 17.53
C ASN A 173 18.96 -28.49 17.12
N ILE A 174 19.04 -29.42 16.14
CA ILE A 174 17.92 -30.27 15.75
C ILE A 174 17.49 -31.20 16.90
N GLN A 175 18.44 -31.84 17.59
CA GLN A 175 18.16 -32.71 18.71
C GLN A 175 17.51 -31.96 19.88
N ALA A 176 18.05 -30.78 20.23
CA ALA A 176 17.49 -29.93 21.28
C ALA A 176 16.07 -29.44 20.95
N SER A 177 15.77 -29.17 19.67
CA SER A 177 14.44 -28.79 19.21
C SER A 177 13.43 -29.95 19.33
N ARG A 178 13.85 -31.18 18.98
CA ARG A 178 13.04 -32.39 19.13
C ARG A 178 12.70 -32.72 20.58
N ASP A 179 13.65 -32.52 21.50
CA ASP A 179 13.43 -32.78 22.91
C ASP A 179 12.51 -31.76 23.59
N ARG A 180 12.52 -30.51 23.13
CA ARG A 180 11.53 -29.50 23.55
C ARG A 180 10.11 -29.82 23.08
N SER A 181 9.95 -30.40 21.90
CA SER A 181 8.66 -30.78 21.33
C SER A 181 8.00 -32.00 21.98
N LYS A 182 8.75 -32.74 22.82
CA LYS A 182 8.26 -33.93 23.55
C LYS A 182 7.86 -33.65 25.01
N ARG A 183 8.01 -32.42 25.47
CA ARG A 183 7.57 -31.93 26.79
C ARG A 183 6.30 -31.12 26.69
#